data_26fc312e98768aeb0896143a8af50f81
#
_entry.id   26fc312e98768aeb0896143a8af50f81
#
_cell.length_a   1.000
_cell.length_b   1.000
_cell.length_c   1.000
_cell.angle_alpha   90.00
_cell.angle_beta   90.00
_cell.angle_gamma   90.00
#
_symmetry.space_group_name_H-M   'P 1'
#
loop_
_entity.id
_entity.type
_entity.pdbx_description
1 polymer ?
#
loop_
_entity_poly.entity_id
_entity_poly.type
_entity_poly.pdbx_seq_one_letter_code
_entity_poly.pdbx_strand_id
1 'polypeptide(L)'
;MSRSFSRFGLSIPSIGLGTWELRGRKCRRVVRKALEVGYRHIDTAAMYENESEVGSGIVDSGVDRKEVFLTTKIDTTTVKNEGIIDAFNQSLSNLKTDYVDLLLIHWPTFSTNLGDMLEIMYGIKESQKVRAIGVSNFNTTLLNECTRLGFEDIYCNQVEYHPFLSQEILLKKMNEMDVIPVAYC
;
A
#
# COMPACT_ATOMS: atom_id res chain seq x y z
N MET A 1 -13.60 18.58 5.33
CA MET A 1 -13.34 17.51 4.32
C MET A 1 -11.84 17.34 4.20
N SER A 2 -11.30 16.14 4.42
CA SER A 2 -9.87 15.87 4.17
C SER A 2 -9.63 15.95 2.66
N ARG A 3 -8.52 16.58 2.25
CA ARG A 3 -8.09 16.56 0.85
C ARG A 3 -7.82 15.11 0.44
N SER A 4 -8.05 14.79 -0.82
CA SER A 4 -7.74 13.49 -1.40
C SER A 4 -7.13 13.65 -2.78
N PHE A 5 -6.38 12.66 -3.21
CA PHE A 5 -5.87 12.53 -4.57
C PHE A 5 -6.63 11.42 -5.28
N SER A 6 -6.96 11.62 -6.54
CA SER A 6 -7.76 10.64 -7.29
C SER A 6 -7.03 10.22 -8.56
N ARG A 7 -7.04 8.91 -8.84
CA ARG A 7 -6.53 8.32 -10.07
C ARG A 7 -7.35 7.07 -10.39
N PHE A 8 -7.65 6.84 -11.66
CA PHE A 8 -8.42 5.67 -12.12
C PHE A 8 -9.76 5.47 -11.38
N GLY A 9 -10.43 6.57 -10.96
CA GLY A 9 -11.70 6.50 -10.24
C GLY A 9 -11.59 6.11 -8.75
N LEU A 10 -10.39 5.88 -8.24
CA LEU A 10 -10.12 5.61 -6.83
C LEU A 10 -9.50 6.85 -6.17
N SER A 11 -10.00 7.21 -4.99
CA SER A 11 -9.56 8.39 -4.22
C SER A 11 -8.83 7.96 -2.95
N ILE A 12 -7.58 8.40 -2.78
CA ILE A 12 -6.78 8.18 -1.57
C ILE A 12 -6.81 9.44 -0.68
N PRO A 13 -7.15 9.34 0.62
CA PRO A 13 -7.03 10.46 1.54
C PRO A 13 -5.58 10.94 1.65
N SER A 14 -5.37 12.26 1.65
CA SER A 14 -4.03 12.87 1.67
C SER A 14 -3.24 12.64 2.96
N ILE A 15 -3.91 12.22 4.02
CA ILE A 15 -3.29 11.87 5.30
C ILE A 15 -3.72 10.48 5.71
N GLY A 16 -2.74 9.63 5.99
CA GLY A 16 -2.94 8.26 6.48
C GLY A 16 -2.23 8.04 7.81
N LEU A 17 -2.70 7.05 8.56
CA LEU A 17 -2.00 6.51 9.73
C LEU A 17 -1.08 5.38 9.29
N GLY A 18 0.24 5.57 9.37
CA GLY A 18 1.22 4.49 9.28
C GLY A 18 1.25 3.66 10.57
N THR A 19 1.39 2.36 10.45
CA THR A 19 1.34 1.43 11.59
C THR A 19 2.68 0.77 11.91
N TRP A 20 3.75 1.15 11.20
CA TRP A 20 5.09 0.63 11.49
C TRP A 20 5.47 0.86 12.97
N GLU A 21 6.13 -0.11 13.58
CA GLU A 21 6.50 -0.15 15.02
C GLU A 21 5.33 -0.15 16.02
N LEU A 22 4.08 -0.07 15.60
CA LEU A 22 2.96 -0.32 16.50
C LEU A 22 2.80 -1.83 16.73
N ARG A 23 2.66 -2.26 17.99
CA ARG A 23 2.55 -3.68 18.37
C ARG A 23 1.40 -3.95 19.33
N GLY A 24 0.82 -5.14 19.23
CA GLY A 24 -0.14 -5.70 20.17
C GLY A 24 -1.31 -4.75 20.46
N ARG A 25 -1.79 -4.75 21.70
CA ARG A 25 -2.92 -3.92 22.13
C ARG A 25 -2.74 -2.42 21.88
N LYS A 26 -1.49 -1.91 21.82
CA LYS A 26 -1.23 -0.50 21.48
C LYS A 26 -1.61 -0.23 20.01
N CYS A 27 -1.19 -1.09 19.09
CA CYS A 27 -1.54 -0.96 17.67
C CYS A 27 -3.07 -0.93 17.48
N ARG A 28 -3.78 -1.94 17.99
CA ARG A 28 -5.25 -2.02 17.92
C ARG A 28 -5.94 -0.76 18.45
N ARG A 29 -5.50 -0.26 19.62
CA ARG A 29 -6.06 0.96 20.22
C ARG A 29 -5.80 2.21 19.40
N VAL A 30 -4.57 2.37 18.84
CA VAL A 30 -4.19 3.53 18.03
C VAL A 30 -5.00 3.57 16.74
N VAL A 31 -5.11 2.43 16.02
CA VAL A 31 -5.91 2.33 14.79
C VAL A 31 -7.38 2.68 15.07
N ARG A 32 -8.00 2.06 16.09
CA ARG A 32 -9.36 2.40 16.49
C ARG A 32 -9.51 3.89 16.75
N LYS A 33 -8.62 4.48 17.56
CA LYS A 33 -8.69 5.89 17.92
C LYS A 33 -8.52 6.82 16.72
N ALA A 34 -7.62 6.50 15.79
CA ALA A 34 -7.43 7.27 14.57
C ALA A 34 -8.73 7.34 13.74
N LEU A 35 -9.41 6.20 13.56
CA LEU A 35 -10.68 6.15 12.85
C LEU A 35 -11.79 6.92 13.57
N GLU A 36 -11.88 6.81 14.91
CA GLU A 36 -12.82 7.57 15.74
C GLU A 36 -12.63 9.10 15.60
N VAL A 37 -11.39 9.58 15.45
CA VAL A 37 -11.10 11.02 15.30
C VAL A 37 -11.11 11.49 13.83
N GLY A 38 -11.48 10.61 12.89
CA GLY A 38 -11.74 10.99 11.50
C GLY A 38 -10.65 10.62 10.48
N TYR A 39 -9.59 9.89 10.84
CA TYR A 39 -8.74 9.27 9.84
C TYR A 39 -9.56 8.30 8.98
N ARG A 40 -9.26 8.24 7.68
CA ARG A 40 -9.90 7.32 6.74
C ARG A 40 -8.90 6.58 5.85
N HIS A 41 -7.60 6.70 6.14
CA HIS A 41 -6.54 5.93 5.48
C HIS A 41 -5.67 5.28 6.56
N ILE A 42 -5.54 3.96 6.49
CA ILE A 42 -4.67 3.14 7.35
C ILE A 42 -3.66 2.45 6.43
N ASP A 43 -2.38 2.61 6.75
CA ASP A 43 -1.25 2.04 6.02
C ASP A 43 -0.49 1.05 6.89
N THR A 44 -0.46 -0.20 6.46
CA THR A 44 0.24 -1.30 7.13
C THR A 44 1.08 -2.09 6.13
N ALA A 45 1.68 -3.20 6.56
CA ALA A 45 2.39 -4.16 5.71
C ALA A 45 2.48 -5.52 6.41
N ALA A 46 2.58 -6.60 5.62
CA ALA A 46 2.82 -7.95 6.15
C ALA A 46 4.10 -8.00 7.02
N MET A 47 5.19 -7.32 6.56
CA MET A 47 6.47 -7.22 7.27
C MET A 47 6.36 -6.56 8.66
N TYR A 48 5.31 -5.78 8.92
CA TYR A 48 5.14 -5.13 10.23
C TYR A 48 4.64 -6.08 11.31
N GLU A 49 4.19 -7.28 10.95
CA GLU A 49 3.68 -8.33 11.85
C GLU A 49 2.57 -7.83 12.80
N ASN A 50 1.76 -6.87 12.32
CA ASN A 50 0.70 -6.24 13.11
C ASN A 50 -0.65 -6.14 12.40
N GLU A 51 -0.79 -6.78 11.24
CA GLU A 51 -2.03 -6.72 10.44
C GLU A 51 -3.26 -7.23 11.23
N SER A 52 -3.09 -8.22 12.12
CA SER A 52 -4.18 -8.74 12.96
C SER A 52 -4.70 -7.70 13.95
N GLU A 53 -3.81 -6.90 14.51
CA GLU A 53 -4.15 -5.80 15.41
C GLU A 53 -4.77 -4.62 14.63
N VAL A 54 -4.24 -4.35 13.43
CA VAL A 54 -4.81 -3.33 12.53
C VAL A 54 -6.24 -3.71 12.16
N GLY A 55 -6.49 -4.93 11.67
CA GLY A 55 -7.82 -5.43 11.35
C GLY A 55 -8.77 -5.37 12.55
N SER A 56 -8.29 -5.80 13.74
CA SER A 56 -9.07 -5.69 14.97
C SER A 56 -9.39 -4.24 15.34
N GLY A 57 -8.45 -3.32 15.15
CA GLY A 57 -8.65 -1.89 15.42
C GLY A 57 -9.68 -1.25 14.47
N ILE A 58 -9.68 -1.66 13.20
CA ILE A 58 -10.70 -1.21 12.22
C ILE A 58 -12.08 -1.70 12.66
N VAL A 59 -12.24 -2.99 12.96
CA VAL A 59 -13.50 -3.56 13.43
C VAL A 59 -14.01 -2.86 14.70
N ASP A 60 -13.14 -2.66 15.68
CA ASP A 60 -13.49 -2.03 16.96
C ASP A 60 -13.87 -0.55 16.82
N SER A 61 -13.48 0.12 15.75
CA SER A 61 -13.82 1.54 15.53
C SER A 61 -15.31 1.75 15.20
N GLY A 62 -15.98 0.70 14.72
CA GLY A 62 -17.35 0.79 14.21
C GLY A 62 -17.51 1.58 12.91
N VAL A 63 -16.42 2.05 12.30
CA VAL A 63 -16.43 2.72 10.98
C VAL A 63 -16.68 1.66 9.90
N ASP A 64 -17.58 1.94 8.96
CA ASP A 64 -17.81 1.02 7.84
C ASP A 64 -16.51 0.79 7.06
N ARG A 65 -16.20 -0.48 6.76
CA ARG A 65 -15.00 -0.85 5.99
C ARG A 65 -14.89 -0.06 4.67
N LYS A 66 -16.01 0.26 4.05
CA LYS A 66 -16.07 1.02 2.79
C LYS A 66 -15.63 2.48 2.93
N GLU A 67 -15.66 3.02 4.13
CA GLU A 67 -15.16 4.37 4.43
C GLU A 67 -13.66 4.40 4.72
N VAL A 68 -13.03 3.24 4.90
CA VAL A 68 -11.60 3.13 5.21
C VAL A 68 -10.82 2.77 3.96
N PHE A 69 -9.89 3.62 3.55
CA PHE A 69 -8.87 3.30 2.56
C PHE A 69 -7.77 2.50 3.26
N LEU A 70 -7.64 1.24 2.93
CA LEU A 70 -6.69 0.33 3.57
C LEU A 70 -5.57 -0.04 2.60
N THR A 71 -4.34 0.26 2.99
CA THR A 71 -3.11 -0.13 2.28
C THR A 71 -2.41 -1.25 3.03
N THR A 72 -2.00 -2.29 2.31
CA THR A 72 -0.99 -3.24 2.79
C THR A 72 0.08 -3.48 1.73
N LYS A 73 1.15 -4.20 2.10
CA LYS A 73 2.33 -4.37 1.24
C LYS A 73 2.82 -5.81 1.31
N ILE A 74 3.22 -6.36 0.16
CA ILE A 74 3.89 -7.66 0.07
C ILE A 74 5.40 -7.47 0.23
N ASP A 75 5.99 -8.25 1.12
CA ASP A 75 7.44 -8.33 1.27
C ASP A 75 8.03 -9.29 0.23
N THR A 76 8.48 -8.73 -0.86
CA THR A 76 9.07 -9.49 -1.96
C THR A 76 10.53 -9.87 -1.72
N THR A 77 11.11 -9.47 -0.60
CA THR A 77 12.47 -9.90 -0.20
C THR A 77 12.46 -11.30 0.42
N THR A 78 11.35 -11.69 1.02
CA THR A 78 11.17 -12.99 1.68
C THR A 78 10.18 -13.90 0.96
N VAL A 79 9.25 -13.33 0.18
CA VAL A 79 8.21 -14.07 -0.57
C VAL A 79 8.62 -14.14 -2.04
N LYS A 80 8.80 -15.37 -2.57
CA LYS A 80 8.99 -15.61 -4.00
C LYS A 80 7.65 -15.46 -4.76
N ASN A 81 7.72 -15.32 -6.08
CA ASN A 81 6.53 -15.12 -6.92
C ASN A 81 5.43 -16.15 -6.65
N GLU A 82 5.78 -17.43 -6.48
CA GLU A 82 4.83 -18.52 -6.22
C GLU A 82 4.06 -18.36 -4.90
N GLY A 83 4.61 -17.62 -3.94
CA GLY A 83 4.00 -17.37 -2.62
C GLY A 83 3.23 -16.07 -2.49
N ILE A 84 3.25 -15.18 -3.50
CA ILE A 84 2.63 -13.84 -3.40
C ILE A 84 1.12 -13.93 -3.14
N ILE A 85 0.41 -14.82 -3.83
CA ILE A 85 -1.03 -14.99 -3.67
C ILE A 85 -1.37 -15.49 -2.27
N ASP A 86 -0.62 -16.45 -1.75
CA ASP A 86 -0.82 -17.00 -0.40
C ASP A 86 -0.51 -15.95 0.67
N ALA A 87 0.59 -15.21 0.52
CA ALA A 87 0.94 -14.12 1.42
C ALA A 87 -0.15 -13.03 1.44
N PHE A 88 -0.71 -12.68 0.29
CA PHE A 88 -1.80 -11.73 0.20
C PHE A 88 -3.09 -12.26 0.85
N ASN A 89 -3.47 -13.51 0.61
CA ASN A 89 -4.62 -14.12 1.26
C ASN A 89 -4.44 -14.17 2.80
N GLN A 90 -3.20 -14.41 3.28
CA GLN A 90 -2.90 -14.34 4.71
C GLN A 90 -3.06 -12.91 5.24
N SER A 91 -2.62 -11.88 4.49
CA SER A 91 -2.85 -10.47 4.86
C SER A 91 -4.33 -10.15 4.97
N LEU A 92 -5.18 -10.57 4.02
CA LEU A 92 -6.63 -10.38 4.09
C LEU A 92 -7.23 -11.04 5.35
N SER A 93 -6.81 -12.27 5.66
CA SER A 93 -7.24 -12.98 6.87
C SER A 93 -6.85 -12.22 8.15
N ASN A 94 -5.60 -11.78 8.23
CA ASN A 94 -5.09 -10.99 9.36
C ASN A 94 -5.86 -9.67 9.52
N LEU A 95 -6.08 -8.96 8.41
CA LEU A 95 -6.80 -7.68 8.36
C LEU A 95 -8.31 -7.82 8.55
N LYS A 96 -8.85 -9.06 8.58
CA LYS A 96 -10.29 -9.35 8.76
C LYS A 96 -11.17 -8.66 7.71
N THR A 97 -10.74 -8.70 6.46
CA THR A 97 -11.42 -8.05 5.33
C THR A 97 -11.32 -8.90 4.07
N ASP A 98 -12.27 -8.75 3.18
CA ASP A 98 -12.28 -9.45 1.89
C ASP A 98 -11.49 -8.72 0.80
N TYR A 99 -11.12 -7.46 1.05
CA TYR A 99 -10.38 -6.64 0.08
C TYR A 99 -9.52 -5.57 0.75
N VAL A 100 -8.50 -5.10 0.02
CA VAL A 100 -7.77 -3.86 0.34
C VAL A 100 -7.94 -2.83 -0.78
N ASP A 101 -7.79 -1.56 -0.46
CA ASP A 101 -7.90 -0.48 -1.44
C ASP A 101 -6.61 -0.35 -2.25
N LEU A 102 -5.46 -0.62 -1.62
CA LEU A 102 -4.15 -0.51 -2.26
C LEU A 102 -3.23 -1.64 -1.78
N LEU A 103 -2.63 -2.34 -2.74
CA LEU A 103 -1.58 -3.34 -2.50
C LEU A 103 -0.27 -2.85 -3.11
N LEU A 104 0.79 -2.80 -2.31
CA LEU A 104 2.11 -2.35 -2.74
C LEU A 104 3.13 -3.49 -2.78
N ILE A 105 4.05 -3.43 -3.75
CA ILE A 105 5.37 -4.05 -3.61
C ILE A 105 6.11 -3.23 -2.56
N HIS A 106 6.51 -3.86 -1.43
CA HIS A 106 7.08 -3.12 -0.28
C HIS A 106 8.48 -2.59 -0.58
N TRP A 107 9.34 -3.47 -1.09
CA TRP A 107 10.69 -3.13 -1.53
C TRP A 107 10.96 -3.79 -2.88
N PRO A 108 11.64 -3.10 -3.79
CA PRO A 108 12.10 -3.76 -5.01
C PRO A 108 13.16 -4.80 -4.65
N THR A 109 13.10 -5.96 -5.31
CA THR A 109 14.12 -7.00 -5.16
C THR A 109 14.74 -7.32 -6.51
N PHE A 110 16.04 -7.60 -6.50
CA PHE A 110 16.76 -8.03 -7.70
C PHE A 110 16.75 -9.56 -7.87
N SER A 111 16.21 -10.29 -6.90
CA SER A 111 16.17 -11.76 -6.92
C SER A 111 14.95 -12.34 -7.65
N THR A 112 13.96 -11.51 -7.94
CA THR A 112 12.73 -11.90 -8.65
C THR A 112 12.55 -11.06 -9.92
N ASN A 113 11.93 -11.65 -10.93
CA ASN A 113 11.56 -10.91 -12.15
C ASN A 113 10.44 -9.93 -11.83
N LEU A 114 10.68 -8.63 -12.06
CA LEU A 114 9.70 -7.58 -11.80
C LEU A 114 8.42 -7.76 -12.64
N GLY A 115 8.56 -8.21 -13.89
CA GLY A 115 7.42 -8.45 -14.78
C GLY A 115 6.50 -9.53 -14.23
N ASP A 116 7.04 -10.70 -13.89
CA ASP A 116 6.27 -11.82 -13.32
C ASP A 116 5.56 -11.39 -12.02
N MET A 117 6.25 -10.63 -11.17
CA MET A 117 5.68 -10.13 -9.92
C MET A 117 4.50 -9.18 -10.17
N LEU A 118 4.65 -8.23 -11.09
CA LEU A 118 3.59 -7.31 -11.46
C LEU A 118 2.41 -8.07 -12.09
N GLU A 119 2.65 -9.02 -12.99
CA GLU A 119 1.60 -9.87 -13.57
C GLU A 119 0.77 -10.57 -12.48
N ILE A 120 1.42 -11.15 -11.48
CA ILE A 120 0.73 -11.79 -10.35
C ILE A 120 -0.11 -10.77 -9.56
N MET A 121 0.44 -9.60 -9.25
CA MET A 121 -0.28 -8.56 -8.51
C MET A 121 -1.48 -8.02 -9.31
N TYR A 122 -1.34 -7.85 -10.62
CA TYR A 122 -2.47 -7.47 -11.48
C TYR A 122 -3.53 -8.57 -11.58
N GLY A 123 -3.13 -9.85 -11.62
CA GLY A 123 -4.04 -10.98 -11.50
C GLY A 123 -4.85 -10.97 -10.17
N ILE A 124 -4.20 -10.58 -9.07
CA ILE A 124 -4.89 -10.37 -7.78
C ILE A 124 -5.91 -9.20 -7.90
N LYS A 125 -5.56 -8.10 -8.56
CA LYS A 125 -6.49 -6.98 -8.81
C LYS A 125 -7.70 -7.40 -9.62
N GLU A 126 -7.52 -8.21 -10.67
CA GLU A 126 -8.63 -8.76 -11.47
C GLU A 126 -9.60 -9.62 -10.65
N SER A 127 -9.13 -10.26 -9.58
CA SER A 127 -9.98 -11.00 -8.64
C SER A 127 -10.88 -10.10 -7.77
N GLN A 128 -10.81 -8.77 -7.92
CA GLN A 128 -11.54 -7.76 -7.17
C GLN A 128 -11.22 -7.70 -5.66
N LYS A 129 -10.17 -8.39 -5.23
CA LYS A 129 -9.68 -8.32 -3.83
C LYS A 129 -8.78 -7.11 -3.58
N VAL A 130 -8.34 -6.42 -4.64
CA VAL A 130 -7.52 -5.21 -4.61
C VAL A 130 -8.09 -4.19 -5.57
N ARG A 131 -8.22 -2.93 -5.13
CA ARG A 131 -8.74 -1.85 -5.98
C ARG A 131 -7.66 -1.19 -6.83
N ALA A 132 -6.45 -1.06 -6.28
CA ALA A 132 -5.29 -0.50 -6.99
C ALA A 132 -3.99 -1.21 -6.61
N ILE A 133 -3.07 -1.28 -7.58
CA ILE A 133 -1.70 -1.74 -7.39
C ILE A 133 -0.76 -0.54 -7.41
N GLY A 134 0.19 -0.53 -6.50
CA GLY A 134 1.25 0.45 -6.44
C GLY A 134 2.58 -0.19 -6.06
N VAL A 135 3.58 0.66 -5.92
CA VAL A 135 4.93 0.25 -5.54
C VAL A 135 5.44 1.09 -4.37
N SER A 136 6.49 0.62 -3.72
CA SER A 136 7.17 1.37 -2.67
C SER A 136 8.68 1.26 -2.85
N ASN A 137 9.39 2.36 -2.60
CA ASN A 137 10.84 2.46 -2.71
C ASN A 137 11.40 2.26 -4.14
N PHE A 138 10.59 2.54 -5.16
CA PHE A 138 11.02 2.48 -6.55
C PHE A 138 11.72 3.80 -6.94
N ASN A 139 12.89 3.68 -7.54
CA ASN A 139 13.59 4.80 -8.16
C ASN A 139 13.09 5.02 -9.61
N THR A 140 13.64 6.05 -10.27
CA THR A 140 13.24 6.39 -11.65
C THR A 140 13.51 5.27 -12.66
N THR A 141 14.58 4.47 -12.47
CA THR A 141 14.91 3.34 -13.34
C THR A 141 13.86 2.25 -13.25
N LEU A 142 13.44 1.89 -12.02
CA LEU A 142 12.41 0.87 -11.80
C LEU A 142 11.03 1.32 -12.28
N LEU A 143 10.69 2.61 -12.12
CA LEU A 143 9.44 3.15 -12.69
C LEU A 143 9.44 3.09 -14.22
N ASN A 144 10.58 3.43 -14.88
CA ASN A 144 10.70 3.27 -16.33
C ASN A 144 10.57 1.81 -16.75
N GLU A 145 11.12 0.89 -15.96
CA GLU A 145 11.02 -0.56 -16.22
C GLU A 145 9.57 -1.03 -16.15
N CYS A 146 8.77 -0.55 -15.19
CA CYS A 146 7.33 -0.85 -15.15
C CYS A 146 6.65 -0.45 -16.47
N THR A 147 6.90 0.77 -16.96
CA THR A 147 6.35 1.23 -18.25
C THR A 147 6.82 0.37 -19.42
N ARG A 148 8.13 0.03 -19.47
CA ARG A 148 8.70 -0.82 -20.53
C ARG A 148 8.07 -2.21 -20.56
N LEU A 149 7.64 -2.72 -19.41
CA LEU A 149 6.94 -4.00 -19.26
C LEU A 149 5.43 -3.89 -19.51
N GLY A 150 4.89 -2.70 -19.82
CA GLY A 150 3.46 -2.49 -20.09
C GLY A 150 2.60 -2.20 -18.86
N PHE A 151 3.19 -1.99 -17.68
CA PHE A 151 2.48 -1.66 -16.44
C PHE A 151 2.43 -0.14 -16.23
N GLU A 152 1.54 0.54 -16.96
CA GLU A 152 1.41 2.01 -16.93
C GLU A 152 0.44 2.52 -15.86
N ASP A 153 -0.39 1.64 -15.29
CA ASP A 153 -1.43 1.99 -14.33
C ASP A 153 -1.00 1.78 -12.85
N ILE A 154 0.30 1.88 -12.57
CA ILE A 154 0.83 1.96 -11.19
C ILE A 154 0.18 3.13 -10.48
N TYR A 155 -0.59 2.87 -9.42
CA TYR A 155 -1.40 3.88 -8.74
C TYR A 155 -0.55 4.91 -7.98
N CYS A 156 0.43 4.44 -7.23
CA CYS A 156 1.32 5.30 -6.45
C CYS A 156 2.71 4.68 -6.29
N ASN A 157 3.67 5.51 -5.88
CA ASN A 157 4.96 5.07 -5.35
C ASN A 157 5.14 5.67 -3.95
N GLN A 158 5.22 4.80 -2.93
CA GLN A 158 5.42 5.20 -1.55
C GLN A 158 6.91 5.23 -1.23
N VAL A 159 7.44 6.41 -0.86
CA VAL A 159 8.88 6.62 -0.67
C VAL A 159 9.16 7.45 0.58
N GLU A 160 10.36 7.31 1.14
CA GLU A 160 10.85 8.22 2.17
C GLU A 160 10.91 9.65 1.60
N TYR A 161 10.17 10.55 2.24
CA TYR A 161 10.14 11.96 1.83
C TYR A 161 9.82 12.85 3.02
N HIS A 162 10.73 13.73 3.36
CA HIS A 162 10.63 14.65 4.49
C HIS A 162 11.54 15.88 4.24
N PRO A 163 11.50 16.96 5.08
CA PRO A 163 12.24 18.20 4.82
C PRO A 163 13.76 18.08 4.68
N PHE A 164 14.34 16.97 5.15
CA PHE A 164 15.79 16.71 5.05
C PHE A 164 16.17 15.79 3.90
N LEU A 165 15.21 15.29 3.13
CA LEU A 165 15.43 14.42 2.00
C LEU A 165 14.66 14.92 0.78
N SER A 166 15.38 15.53 -0.17
CA SER A 166 14.80 15.95 -1.44
C SER A 166 14.63 14.76 -2.39
N GLN A 167 13.47 14.66 -3.04
CA GLN A 167 13.14 13.65 -4.04
C GLN A 167 12.75 14.30 -5.37
N GLU A 168 13.29 15.48 -5.70
CA GLU A 168 12.84 16.30 -6.84
C GLU A 168 12.83 15.54 -8.17
N ILE A 169 13.90 14.79 -8.45
CA ILE A 169 14.02 14.01 -9.69
C ILE A 169 12.96 12.91 -9.73
N LEU A 170 12.77 12.21 -8.62
CA LEU A 170 11.78 11.15 -8.53
C LEU A 170 10.36 11.70 -8.60
N LEU A 171 10.06 12.78 -7.90
CA LEU A 171 8.75 13.45 -7.94
C LEU A 171 8.41 13.95 -9.33
N LYS A 172 9.39 14.55 -10.03
CA LYS A 172 9.20 14.96 -11.43
C LYS A 172 8.84 13.77 -12.30
N LYS A 173 9.58 12.66 -12.18
CA LYS A 173 9.31 11.43 -12.94
C LYS A 173 7.93 10.85 -12.63
N MET A 174 7.54 10.80 -11.35
CA MET A 174 6.22 10.32 -10.94
C MET A 174 5.10 11.19 -11.50
N ASN A 175 5.28 12.51 -11.50
CA ASN A 175 4.31 13.43 -12.10
C ASN A 175 4.19 13.24 -13.62
N GLU A 176 5.29 13.02 -14.34
CA GLU A 176 5.27 12.71 -15.77
C GLU A 176 4.51 11.42 -16.09
N MET A 177 4.53 10.45 -15.18
CA MET A 177 3.85 9.15 -15.30
C MET A 177 2.45 9.16 -14.67
N ASP A 178 1.99 10.29 -14.13
CA ASP A 178 0.75 10.40 -13.35
C ASP A 178 0.70 9.41 -12.16
N VAL A 179 1.84 9.08 -11.54
CA VAL A 179 1.94 8.22 -10.36
C VAL A 179 1.86 9.08 -9.10
N ILE A 180 0.94 8.75 -8.18
CA ILE A 180 0.74 9.50 -6.94
C ILE A 180 1.95 9.30 -6.00
N PRO A 181 2.64 10.38 -5.56
CA PRO A 181 3.65 10.26 -4.50
C PRO A 181 2.98 10.07 -3.14
N VAL A 182 3.42 9.06 -2.39
CA VAL A 182 3.02 8.85 -1.00
C VAL A 182 4.28 8.94 -0.13
N ALA A 183 4.27 9.86 0.83
CA ALA A 183 5.42 10.07 1.71
C ALA A 183 5.35 9.21 2.96
N TYR A 184 6.49 8.64 3.36
CA TYR A 184 6.70 8.10 4.70
C TYR A 184 8.01 8.64 5.31
N CYS A 185 8.18 8.55 6.62
CA CYS A 185 9.43 8.82 7.36
C CYS A 185 9.48 8.00 8.66
#